data_91831b816f819bb3fe3377fc170366b2
#
_entry.id   91831b816f819bb3fe3377fc170366b2
#
_cell.length_a   1.000
_cell.length_b   1.000
_cell.length_c   1.000
_cell.angle_alpha   90.00
_cell.angle_beta   90.00
_cell.angle_gamma   90.00
#
_symmetry.space_group_name_H-M   'P 1'
#
loop_
_entity.id
_entity.type
_entity.pdbx_description
1 polymer ?
#
loop_
_entity_poly.entity_id
_entity_poly.type
_entity_poly.pdbx_seq_one_letter_code
_entity_poly.pdbx_strand_id
1 'polypeptide(L)'
;MNFAISADRYTLSPSSAPAAALERIAYIGLCAFLFSLPWEEAPQLNGFALSRWLGMATFAIAVLQLAVKHERRSFSIIHYLMASFVALSAVSIVWSADPESTLTRIGTYSQLLIAVWLIWEMAADEARVLGLMRAYLLGIFVASMLTLYNFASGTTAAQLEAARGVERWEEGRYSIMGVNENDLGLMLAMAVPLIIYLVIRVRSNVMRMFLWIQLVACIAAILLTGSRGALISAAIASAMLPLSFRFLPASQKFAAALACAGAAACAIFFVPAGTWGRLLLFSTELTQGTLTHRTLIWSAGLAAFREHPFLGIGSGAYAATVLKVVNVSYVAHNTFLSVLVELGVLGALLVLGFIASLYYTAFRMRGLDRRLWVTVLLTWTVGVMALTWEYRKPTWIMFGLLVAHAYSRRANTIPFPRTS
;
A
#
# COMPACT_ATOMS: atom_id res chain seq x y z
N MET A 1 -16.94 15.65 26.24
CA MET A 1 -17.92 14.65 25.80
C MET A 1 -17.24 13.29 25.79
N ASN A 2 -17.43 12.52 26.88
CA ASN A 2 -16.85 11.18 27.07
C ASN A 2 -17.72 10.17 26.32
N PHE A 3 -17.29 9.73 25.14
CA PHE A 3 -17.85 8.53 24.52
C PHE A 3 -17.25 7.31 25.23
N ALA A 4 -17.95 6.82 26.22
CA ALA A 4 -17.70 5.52 26.83
C ALA A 4 -18.06 4.44 25.82
N ILE A 5 -17.05 3.85 25.16
CA ILE A 5 -17.21 2.64 24.36
C ILE A 5 -17.32 1.50 25.36
N SER A 6 -18.51 0.90 25.47
CA SER A 6 -18.75 -0.30 26.28
C SER A 6 -17.75 -1.39 25.85
N ALA A 7 -16.95 -1.84 26.80
CA ALA A 7 -16.09 -3.01 26.62
C ALA A 7 -16.95 -4.27 26.78
N ASP A 8 -17.67 -4.67 25.74
CA ASP A 8 -18.31 -5.97 25.71
C ASP A 8 -17.26 -7.07 25.83
N ARG A 9 -17.40 -7.85 26.87
CA ARG A 9 -16.54 -8.99 27.20
C ARG A 9 -16.74 -10.08 26.16
N TYR A 10 -15.80 -10.26 25.26
CA TYR A 10 -15.73 -11.47 24.46
C TYR A 10 -15.17 -12.61 25.31
N THR A 11 -16.04 -13.34 25.97
CA THR A 11 -15.73 -14.71 26.39
C THR A 11 -15.73 -15.52 25.10
N LEU A 12 -14.54 -15.95 24.63
CA LEU A 12 -14.41 -16.87 23.51
C LEU A 12 -15.13 -18.17 23.89
N SER A 13 -16.35 -18.37 23.40
CA SER A 13 -16.93 -19.71 23.38
C SER A 13 -16.00 -20.60 22.53
N PRO A 14 -15.75 -21.85 22.93
CA PRO A 14 -14.93 -22.74 22.11
C PRO A 14 -15.58 -22.88 20.74
N SER A 15 -14.93 -22.34 19.70
CA SER A 15 -15.41 -22.45 18.32
C SER A 15 -15.53 -23.95 17.99
N SER A 16 -16.61 -24.36 17.32
CA SER A 16 -16.74 -25.71 16.81
C SER A 16 -15.53 -26.05 15.91
N ALA A 17 -15.04 -27.30 15.96
CA ALA A 17 -13.88 -27.72 15.19
C ALA A 17 -13.96 -27.30 13.68
N PRO A 18 -15.13 -27.37 13.01
CA PRO A 18 -15.30 -26.87 11.65
C PRO A 18 -15.06 -25.35 11.49
N ALA A 19 -15.52 -24.54 12.45
CA ALA A 19 -15.33 -23.08 12.39
C ALA A 19 -13.84 -22.69 12.54
N ALA A 20 -13.09 -23.37 13.42
CA ALA A 20 -11.67 -23.18 13.59
C ALA A 20 -10.86 -23.58 12.34
N ALA A 21 -11.26 -24.67 11.67
CA ALA A 21 -10.64 -25.11 10.42
C ALA A 21 -10.87 -24.08 9.29
N LEU A 22 -12.11 -23.60 9.11
CA LEU A 22 -12.43 -22.57 8.12
C LEU A 22 -11.67 -21.26 8.38
N GLU A 23 -11.57 -20.83 9.63
CA GLU A 23 -10.80 -19.64 10.01
C GLU A 23 -9.32 -19.76 9.65
N ARG A 24 -8.73 -20.94 9.89
CA ARG A 24 -7.34 -21.23 9.53
C ARG A 24 -7.14 -21.20 8.01
N ILE A 25 -8.06 -21.80 7.24
CA ILE A 25 -7.98 -21.84 5.78
C ILE A 25 -8.16 -20.41 5.22
N ALA A 26 -9.12 -19.64 5.71
CA ALA A 26 -9.31 -18.25 5.32
C ALA A 26 -8.06 -17.39 5.61
N TYR A 27 -7.44 -17.56 6.77
CA TYR A 27 -6.20 -16.85 7.12
C TYR A 27 -5.04 -17.23 6.21
N ILE A 28 -4.86 -18.51 5.88
CA ILE A 28 -3.84 -18.98 4.93
C ILE A 28 -4.11 -18.40 3.53
N GLY A 29 -5.36 -18.39 3.08
CA GLY A 29 -5.78 -17.77 1.83
C GLY A 29 -5.45 -16.28 1.81
N LEU A 30 -5.70 -15.56 2.91
CA LEU A 30 -5.35 -14.15 3.05
C LEU A 30 -3.83 -13.93 3.01
N CYS A 31 -3.03 -14.80 3.62
CA CYS A 31 -1.57 -14.77 3.50
C CYS A 31 -1.12 -14.96 2.03
N ALA A 32 -1.70 -15.93 1.32
CA ALA A 32 -1.40 -16.17 -0.10
C ALA A 32 -1.82 -14.98 -0.98
N PHE A 33 -2.98 -14.37 -0.70
CA PHE A 33 -3.42 -13.15 -1.35
C PHE A 33 -2.43 -12.01 -1.14
N LEU A 34 -2.02 -11.70 0.10
CA LEU A 34 -1.07 -10.64 0.38
C LEU A 34 0.32 -10.92 -0.23
N PHE A 35 0.75 -12.16 -0.25
CA PHE A 35 1.99 -12.59 -0.90
C PHE A 35 1.98 -12.31 -2.41
N SER A 36 0.86 -12.55 -3.07
CA SER A 36 0.76 -12.38 -4.52
C SER A 36 0.66 -10.92 -4.98
N LEU A 37 0.22 -9.98 -4.11
CA LEU A 37 -0.06 -8.60 -4.49
C LEU A 37 1.11 -7.83 -5.12
N PRO A 38 2.35 -7.91 -4.62
CA PRO A 38 3.45 -7.11 -5.17
C PRO A 38 3.88 -7.48 -6.60
N TRP A 39 3.48 -8.67 -7.07
CA TRP A 39 3.82 -9.18 -8.40
C TRP A 39 2.60 -9.73 -9.16
N GLU A 40 1.40 -9.29 -8.79
CA GLU A 40 0.12 -9.83 -9.27
C GLU A 40 -0.11 -9.72 -10.79
N GLU A 41 0.52 -8.74 -11.42
CA GLU A 41 0.37 -8.52 -12.87
C GLU A 41 1.25 -9.47 -13.72
N ALA A 42 2.28 -10.08 -13.11
CA ALA A 42 3.24 -10.90 -13.85
C ALA A 42 2.64 -12.22 -14.35
N PRO A 43 1.95 -13.06 -13.56
CA PRO A 43 1.22 -14.22 -14.07
C PRO A 43 -0.28 -13.92 -14.15
N GLN A 44 -0.87 -14.05 -15.34
CA GLN A 44 -2.31 -13.99 -15.53
C GLN A 44 -2.86 -15.39 -15.83
N LEU A 45 -3.89 -15.81 -15.07
CA LEU A 45 -4.64 -17.04 -15.30
C LEU A 45 -5.98 -16.68 -15.94
N ASN A 46 -6.20 -17.11 -17.17
CA ASN A 46 -7.42 -16.79 -17.93
C ASN A 46 -7.73 -15.28 -18.01
N GLY A 47 -6.67 -14.44 -18.19
CA GLY A 47 -6.82 -12.98 -18.25
C GLY A 47 -7.01 -12.26 -16.92
N PHE A 48 -6.96 -12.98 -15.78
CA PHE A 48 -7.09 -12.40 -14.46
C PHE A 48 -5.83 -12.58 -13.62
N ALA A 49 -5.47 -11.56 -12.85
CA ALA A 49 -4.39 -11.63 -11.88
C ALA A 49 -4.64 -12.74 -10.83
N LEU A 50 -3.58 -13.50 -10.48
CA LEU A 50 -3.65 -14.56 -9.46
C LEU A 50 -4.24 -14.06 -8.13
N SER A 51 -3.89 -12.84 -7.73
CA SER A 51 -4.42 -12.20 -6.51
C SER A 51 -5.95 -12.09 -6.51
N ARG A 52 -6.59 -11.89 -7.67
CA ARG A 52 -8.05 -11.81 -7.78
C ARG A 52 -8.72 -13.13 -7.43
N TRP A 53 -8.20 -14.25 -7.94
CA TRP A 53 -8.70 -15.59 -7.62
C TRP A 53 -8.49 -15.94 -6.15
N LEU A 54 -7.31 -15.65 -5.60
CA LEU A 54 -7.01 -15.87 -4.19
C LEU A 54 -7.91 -15.01 -3.29
N GLY A 55 -8.13 -13.74 -3.65
CA GLY A 55 -9.02 -12.85 -2.91
C GLY A 55 -10.48 -13.33 -2.91
N MET A 56 -11.01 -13.74 -4.06
CA MET A 56 -12.40 -14.28 -4.16
C MET A 56 -12.57 -15.56 -3.36
N ALA A 57 -11.63 -16.51 -3.48
CA ALA A 57 -11.68 -17.76 -2.72
C ALA A 57 -11.60 -17.50 -1.20
N THR A 58 -10.69 -16.63 -0.78
CA THR A 58 -10.54 -16.23 0.64
C THR A 58 -11.82 -15.57 1.16
N PHE A 59 -12.44 -14.69 0.38
CA PHE A 59 -13.69 -14.04 0.74
C PHE A 59 -14.82 -15.05 0.93
N ALA A 60 -14.99 -15.98 -0.02
CA ALA A 60 -16.02 -17.03 0.07
C ALA A 60 -15.86 -17.89 1.33
N ILE A 61 -14.63 -18.32 1.65
CA ILE A 61 -14.33 -19.10 2.85
C ILE A 61 -14.58 -18.29 4.12
N ALA A 62 -14.20 -17.00 4.14
CA ALA A 62 -14.43 -16.11 5.28
C ALA A 62 -15.93 -15.86 5.55
N VAL A 63 -16.74 -15.69 4.49
CA VAL A 63 -18.20 -15.57 4.62
C VAL A 63 -18.80 -16.85 5.20
N LEU A 64 -18.37 -18.02 4.72
CA LEU A 64 -18.82 -19.33 5.24
C LEU A 64 -18.42 -19.48 6.72
N GLN A 65 -17.20 -19.12 7.08
CA GLN A 65 -16.71 -19.14 8.47
C GLN A 65 -17.59 -18.27 9.38
N LEU A 66 -17.93 -17.05 8.95
CA LEU A 66 -18.79 -16.16 9.75
C LEU A 66 -20.22 -16.65 9.88
N ALA A 67 -20.75 -17.33 8.85
CA ALA A 67 -22.07 -17.95 8.91
C ALA A 67 -22.12 -19.06 9.98
N VAL A 68 -20.99 -19.76 10.20
CA VAL A 68 -20.88 -20.81 11.23
C VAL A 68 -20.62 -20.23 12.61
N LYS A 69 -19.79 -19.15 12.72
CA LYS A 69 -19.35 -18.61 14.01
C LYS A 69 -20.34 -17.67 14.67
N HIS A 70 -21.23 -17.02 13.90
CA HIS A 70 -22.20 -16.01 14.34
C HIS A 70 -21.65 -14.77 15.07
N GLU A 71 -20.35 -14.72 15.33
CA GLU A 71 -19.70 -13.59 16.02
C GLU A 71 -18.97 -12.70 15.00
N ARG A 72 -19.20 -11.38 15.09
CA ARG A 72 -18.52 -10.37 14.26
C ARG A 72 -17.77 -9.38 15.13
N ARG A 73 -16.61 -8.95 14.67
CA ARG A 73 -15.85 -7.89 15.31
C ARG A 73 -16.51 -6.54 15.04
N SER A 74 -16.65 -5.70 16.06
CA SER A 74 -17.15 -4.32 15.92
C SER A 74 -16.19 -3.49 15.07
N PHE A 75 -16.76 -2.74 14.12
CA PHE A 75 -15.97 -1.86 13.25
C PHE A 75 -15.49 -0.61 14.00
N SER A 76 -14.33 -0.10 13.62
CA SER A 76 -13.82 1.20 14.06
C SER A 76 -14.34 2.32 13.16
N ILE A 77 -14.24 3.57 13.64
CA ILE A 77 -14.61 4.76 12.85
C ILE A 77 -13.91 4.81 11.48
N ILE A 78 -12.68 4.26 11.38
CA ILE A 78 -11.93 4.22 10.13
C ILE A 78 -12.67 3.38 9.08
N HIS A 79 -13.23 2.22 9.46
CA HIS A 79 -14.01 1.39 8.55
C HIS A 79 -15.26 2.11 8.04
N TYR A 80 -15.96 2.84 8.90
CA TYR A 80 -17.12 3.63 8.48
C TYR A 80 -16.75 4.76 7.54
N LEU A 81 -15.65 5.48 7.79
CA LEU A 81 -15.16 6.53 6.90
C LEU A 81 -14.74 5.96 5.54
N MET A 82 -14.04 4.81 5.51
CA MET A 82 -13.69 4.12 4.26
C MET A 82 -14.94 3.65 3.51
N ALA A 83 -15.92 3.08 4.21
CA ALA A 83 -17.18 2.66 3.61
C ALA A 83 -17.99 3.87 3.07
N SER A 84 -18.00 5.00 3.78
CA SER A 84 -18.65 6.23 3.32
C SER A 84 -17.98 6.80 2.07
N PHE A 85 -16.65 6.72 1.97
CA PHE A 85 -15.92 7.10 0.77
C PHE A 85 -16.29 6.21 -0.43
N VAL A 86 -16.36 4.89 -0.22
CA VAL A 86 -16.78 3.94 -1.27
C VAL A 86 -18.25 4.17 -1.66
N ALA A 87 -19.13 4.45 -0.70
CA ALA A 87 -20.53 4.75 -0.96
C ALA A 87 -20.68 6.05 -1.78
N LEU A 88 -19.94 7.12 -1.45
CA LEU A 88 -19.91 8.34 -2.25
C LEU A 88 -19.41 8.08 -3.67
N SER A 89 -18.34 7.30 -3.82
CA SER A 89 -17.85 6.87 -5.14
C SER A 89 -18.92 6.10 -5.93
N ALA A 90 -19.70 5.23 -5.28
CA ALA A 90 -20.78 4.49 -5.93
C ALA A 90 -21.92 5.42 -6.36
N VAL A 91 -22.36 6.32 -5.49
CA VAL A 91 -23.43 7.28 -5.81
C VAL A 91 -23.02 8.24 -6.91
N SER A 92 -21.70 8.54 -7.04
CA SER A 92 -21.21 9.48 -8.07
C SER A 92 -21.48 9.04 -9.52
N ILE A 93 -21.87 7.78 -9.75
CA ILE A 93 -22.27 7.28 -11.07
C ILE A 93 -23.46 8.08 -11.65
N VAL A 94 -24.32 8.64 -10.80
CA VAL A 94 -25.52 9.39 -11.20
C VAL A 94 -25.18 10.68 -11.94
N TRP A 95 -24.04 11.32 -11.63
CA TRP A 95 -23.60 12.58 -12.26
C TRP A 95 -22.23 12.45 -12.95
N SER A 96 -21.70 11.24 -13.08
CA SER A 96 -20.37 11.04 -13.64
C SER A 96 -20.23 11.50 -15.07
N ALA A 97 -19.15 12.20 -15.37
CA ALA A 97 -18.73 12.58 -16.72
C ALA A 97 -18.25 11.36 -17.55
N ASP A 98 -17.96 10.22 -16.89
CA ASP A 98 -17.59 8.94 -17.50
C ASP A 98 -18.13 7.76 -16.64
N PRO A 99 -19.41 7.36 -16.87
CA PRO A 99 -20.07 6.30 -16.10
C PRO A 99 -19.38 4.94 -16.19
N GLU A 100 -18.71 4.61 -17.30
CA GLU A 100 -18.03 3.33 -17.50
C GLU A 100 -16.80 3.22 -16.60
N SER A 101 -15.96 4.26 -16.60
CA SER A 101 -14.82 4.35 -15.67
C SER A 101 -15.28 4.37 -14.22
N THR A 102 -16.40 5.04 -13.91
CA THR A 102 -16.97 5.06 -12.56
C THR A 102 -17.41 3.66 -12.12
N LEU A 103 -18.08 2.90 -12.97
CA LEU A 103 -18.50 1.53 -12.65
C LEU A 103 -17.28 0.63 -12.38
N THR A 104 -16.23 0.75 -13.18
CA THR A 104 -14.96 0.05 -12.97
C THR A 104 -14.34 0.44 -11.62
N ARG A 105 -14.38 1.71 -11.26
CA ARG A 105 -13.86 2.23 -9.99
C ARG A 105 -14.66 1.74 -8.79
N ILE A 106 -15.98 1.68 -8.88
CA ILE A 106 -16.87 1.11 -7.85
C ILE A 106 -16.48 -0.36 -7.58
N GLY A 107 -16.32 -1.16 -8.64
CA GLY A 107 -15.86 -2.54 -8.52
C GLY A 107 -14.51 -2.67 -7.80
N THR A 108 -13.56 -1.78 -8.13
CA THR A 108 -12.26 -1.74 -7.50
C THR A 108 -12.36 -1.39 -6.01
N TYR A 109 -13.04 -0.31 -5.65
CA TYR A 109 -13.19 0.10 -4.25
C TYR A 109 -13.95 -0.91 -3.40
N SER A 110 -14.95 -1.58 -3.96
CA SER A 110 -15.67 -2.65 -3.28
C SER A 110 -14.73 -3.82 -2.93
N GLN A 111 -13.87 -4.23 -3.86
CA GLN A 111 -12.85 -5.26 -3.61
C GLN A 111 -11.84 -4.82 -2.54
N LEU A 112 -11.43 -3.56 -2.54
CA LEU A 112 -10.51 -2.99 -1.55
C LEU A 112 -11.14 -2.94 -0.15
N LEU A 113 -12.40 -2.56 -0.05
CA LEU A 113 -13.14 -2.57 1.21
C LEU A 113 -13.29 -4.00 1.76
N ILE A 114 -13.57 -4.97 0.89
CA ILE A 114 -13.60 -6.40 1.24
C ILE A 114 -12.23 -6.86 1.74
N ALA A 115 -11.13 -6.46 1.10
CA ALA A 115 -9.79 -6.83 1.54
C ALA A 115 -9.45 -6.26 2.94
N VAL A 116 -9.84 -5.01 3.23
CA VAL A 116 -9.70 -4.41 4.58
C VAL A 116 -10.54 -5.18 5.60
N TRP A 117 -11.78 -5.56 5.24
CA TRP A 117 -12.63 -6.36 6.09
C TRP A 117 -12.03 -7.75 6.37
N LEU A 118 -11.49 -8.43 5.36
CA LEU A 118 -10.80 -9.72 5.53
C LEU A 118 -9.62 -9.60 6.51
N ILE A 119 -8.79 -8.57 6.37
CA ILE A 119 -7.69 -8.32 7.31
C ILE A 119 -8.25 -8.09 8.72
N TRP A 120 -9.31 -7.31 8.85
CA TRP A 120 -9.95 -7.03 10.13
C TRP A 120 -10.45 -8.29 10.83
N GLU A 121 -11.17 -9.14 10.14
CA GLU A 121 -11.74 -10.37 10.71
C GLU A 121 -10.67 -11.44 11.00
N MET A 122 -9.71 -11.63 10.07
CA MET A 122 -8.75 -12.73 10.18
C MET A 122 -7.52 -12.39 11.04
N ALA A 123 -7.16 -11.11 11.18
CA ALA A 123 -6.01 -10.67 11.98
C ALA A 123 -6.44 -10.24 13.40
N ALA A 124 -7.05 -11.15 14.16
CA ALA A 124 -7.59 -10.88 15.49
C ALA A 124 -6.53 -10.60 16.55
N ASP A 125 -5.35 -11.15 16.39
CA ASP A 125 -4.22 -11.05 17.32
C ASP A 125 -2.94 -10.56 16.65
N GLU A 126 -1.96 -10.17 17.45
CA GLU A 126 -0.68 -9.65 16.97
C GLU A 126 0.09 -10.67 16.12
N ALA A 127 0.03 -11.97 16.47
CA ALA A 127 0.77 -13.00 15.74
C ALA A 127 0.25 -13.12 14.29
N ARG A 128 -1.06 -13.06 14.11
CA ARG A 128 -1.70 -13.06 12.80
C ARG A 128 -1.38 -11.79 11.99
N VAL A 129 -1.42 -10.60 12.61
CA VAL A 129 -1.00 -9.35 11.95
C VAL A 129 0.44 -9.47 11.46
N LEU A 130 1.36 -9.94 12.30
CA LEU A 130 2.76 -10.16 11.93
C LEU A 130 2.92 -11.24 10.84
N GLY A 131 2.06 -12.25 10.84
CA GLY A 131 2.00 -13.27 9.78
C GLY A 131 1.62 -12.67 8.43
N LEU A 132 0.59 -11.80 8.39
CA LEU A 132 0.18 -11.08 7.18
C LEU A 132 1.29 -10.13 6.68
N MET A 133 1.96 -9.40 7.59
CA MET A 133 3.11 -8.57 7.22
C MET A 133 4.23 -9.41 6.58
N ARG A 134 4.54 -10.58 7.15
CA ARG A 134 5.55 -11.49 6.59
C ARG A 134 5.16 -12.00 5.21
N ALA A 135 3.89 -12.39 5.03
CA ALA A 135 3.38 -12.83 3.73
C ALA A 135 3.53 -11.74 2.66
N TYR A 136 3.13 -10.50 2.97
CA TYR A 136 3.32 -9.36 2.08
C TYR A 136 4.80 -9.12 1.77
N LEU A 137 5.68 -9.14 2.77
CA LEU A 137 7.11 -8.94 2.60
C LEU A 137 7.79 -10.05 1.78
N LEU A 138 7.33 -11.31 1.87
CA LEU A 138 7.79 -12.36 0.96
C LEU A 138 7.41 -12.06 -0.49
N GLY A 139 6.22 -11.50 -0.74
CA GLY A 139 5.83 -11.01 -2.06
C GLY A 139 6.71 -9.85 -2.55
N ILE A 140 7.03 -8.92 -1.67
CA ILE A 140 7.99 -7.83 -1.94
C ILE A 140 9.37 -8.38 -2.29
N PHE A 141 9.82 -9.45 -1.60
CA PHE A 141 11.09 -10.10 -1.93
C PHE A 141 11.08 -10.68 -3.35
N VAL A 142 10.01 -11.36 -3.74
CA VAL A 142 9.84 -11.88 -5.11
C VAL A 142 9.88 -10.73 -6.12
N ALA A 143 9.12 -9.64 -5.89
CA ALA A 143 9.13 -8.47 -6.75
C ALA A 143 10.52 -7.83 -6.88
N SER A 144 11.27 -7.73 -5.75
CA SER A 144 12.65 -7.24 -5.77
C SER A 144 13.57 -8.14 -6.58
N MET A 145 13.48 -9.45 -6.40
CA MET A 145 14.31 -10.42 -7.14
C MET A 145 13.99 -10.41 -8.65
N LEU A 146 12.72 -10.30 -9.03
CA LEU A 146 12.34 -10.17 -10.45
C LEU A 146 12.88 -8.88 -11.06
N THR A 147 12.86 -7.77 -10.33
CA THR A 147 13.43 -6.49 -10.81
C THR A 147 14.95 -6.60 -11.00
N LEU A 148 15.65 -7.23 -10.04
CA LEU A 148 17.10 -7.49 -10.14
C LEU A 148 17.43 -8.45 -11.27
N TYR A 149 16.62 -9.48 -11.48
CA TYR A 149 16.77 -10.41 -12.60
C TYR A 149 16.61 -9.68 -13.94
N ASN A 150 15.58 -8.85 -14.09
CA ASN A 150 15.35 -8.06 -15.31
C ASN A 150 16.52 -7.09 -15.57
N PHE A 151 17.10 -6.50 -14.54
CA PHE A 151 18.32 -5.71 -14.67
C PHE A 151 19.51 -6.56 -15.16
N ALA A 152 19.74 -7.72 -14.54
CA ALA A 152 20.86 -8.61 -14.90
C ALA A 152 20.73 -9.17 -16.34
N SER A 153 19.50 -9.38 -16.82
CA SER A 153 19.21 -9.82 -18.19
C SER A 153 19.18 -8.66 -19.21
N GLY A 154 19.30 -7.41 -18.77
CA GLY A 154 19.17 -6.23 -19.63
C GLY A 154 17.73 -5.93 -20.07
N THR A 155 16.72 -6.59 -19.50
CA THR A 155 15.31 -6.44 -19.87
C THR A 155 14.70 -5.23 -19.19
N THR A 156 14.50 -4.14 -19.93
CA THR A 156 13.92 -2.89 -19.38
C THR A 156 12.40 -2.99 -19.21
N ALA A 157 11.84 -2.09 -18.39
CA ALA A 157 10.39 -1.97 -18.22
C ALA A 157 9.69 -1.65 -19.55
N ALA A 158 10.30 -0.81 -20.40
CA ALA A 158 9.77 -0.50 -21.72
C ALA A 158 9.65 -1.75 -22.61
N GLN A 159 10.66 -2.63 -22.59
CA GLN A 159 10.61 -3.89 -23.35
C GLN A 159 9.55 -4.86 -22.82
N LEU A 160 9.36 -4.92 -21.49
CA LEU A 160 8.31 -5.75 -20.87
C LEU A 160 6.91 -5.26 -21.26
N GLU A 161 6.69 -3.95 -21.34
CA GLU A 161 5.41 -3.36 -21.77
C GLU A 161 5.21 -3.49 -23.29
N ALA A 162 6.27 -3.34 -24.09
CA ALA A 162 6.20 -3.58 -25.53
C ALA A 162 5.78 -5.02 -25.85
N ALA A 163 6.23 -6.00 -25.08
CA ALA A 163 5.78 -7.39 -25.19
C ALA A 163 4.27 -7.57 -24.90
N ARG A 164 3.63 -6.60 -24.23
CA ARG A 164 2.18 -6.53 -23.97
C ARG A 164 1.43 -5.64 -25.00
N GLY A 165 2.12 -5.12 -26.00
CA GLY A 165 1.55 -4.20 -26.99
C GLY A 165 1.40 -2.75 -26.49
N VAL A 166 2.11 -2.38 -25.43
CA VAL A 166 2.11 -1.02 -24.87
C VAL A 166 3.43 -0.34 -25.20
N GLU A 167 3.41 0.64 -26.07
CA GLU A 167 4.61 1.43 -26.40
C GLU A 167 4.97 2.40 -25.29
N ARG A 168 6.24 2.38 -24.86
CA ARG A 168 6.82 3.33 -23.90
C ARG A 168 8.18 3.81 -24.40
N TRP A 169 8.42 5.12 -24.21
CA TRP A 169 9.63 5.80 -24.68
C TRP A 169 10.72 5.92 -23.60
N GLU A 170 10.43 5.56 -22.35
CA GLU A 170 11.37 5.70 -21.22
C GLU A 170 12.31 4.50 -21.15
N GLU A 171 13.57 4.67 -21.56
CA GLU A 171 14.62 3.67 -21.46
C GLU A 171 15.36 3.69 -20.11
N GLY A 172 16.02 2.58 -19.78
CA GLY A 172 16.92 2.48 -18.63
C GLY A 172 16.24 2.43 -17.27
N ARG A 173 14.95 2.05 -17.22
CA ARG A 173 14.20 1.77 -15.99
C ARG A 173 13.85 0.29 -15.94
N TYR A 174 13.81 -0.24 -14.71
CA TYR A 174 13.51 -1.67 -14.48
C TYR A 174 12.32 -1.82 -13.56
N SER A 175 11.46 -2.77 -13.89
CA SER A 175 10.27 -3.12 -13.14
C SER A 175 9.95 -4.60 -13.37
N ILE A 176 8.81 -5.06 -12.92
CA ILE A 176 8.24 -6.35 -13.25
C ILE A 176 7.14 -6.17 -14.29
N MET A 177 6.86 -7.21 -15.06
CA MET A 177 5.85 -7.18 -16.12
C MET A 177 4.50 -6.67 -15.59
N GLY A 178 3.91 -5.69 -16.26
CA GLY A 178 2.60 -5.13 -15.94
C GLY A 178 2.59 -4.14 -14.78
N VAL A 179 3.68 -3.92 -14.09
CA VAL A 179 3.75 -2.99 -12.96
C VAL A 179 4.53 -1.74 -13.36
N ASN A 180 3.89 -0.58 -13.23
CA ASN A 180 4.56 0.70 -13.45
C ASN A 180 5.70 0.89 -12.44
N GLU A 181 6.85 1.41 -12.90
CA GLU A 181 8.07 1.55 -12.10
C GLU A 181 7.86 2.49 -10.89
N ASN A 182 7.00 3.51 -11.03
CA ASN A 182 6.70 4.41 -9.93
C ASN A 182 5.82 3.73 -8.87
N ASP A 183 4.86 2.91 -9.30
CA ASP A 183 4.00 2.12 -8.43
C ASP A 183 4.81 1.06 -7.68
N LEU A 184 5.67 0.32 -8.38
CA LEU A 184 6.60 -0.63 -7.78
C LEU A 184 7.50 0.05 -6.77
N GLY A 185 8.11 1.18 -7.15
CA GLY A 185 9.01 1.93 -6.28
C GLY A 185 8.37 2.37 -4.97
N LEU A 186 7.12 2.87 -4.98
CA LEU A 186 6.40 3.23 -3.75
C LEU A 186 6.04 1.99 -2.93
N MET A 187 5.62 0.91 -3.58
CA MET A 187 5.33 -0.38 -2.91
C MET A 187 6.54 -0.91 -2.15
N LEU A 188 7.71 -0.89 -2.80
CA LEU A 188 8.98 -1.27 -2.20
C LEU A 188 9.38 -0.32 -1.06
N ALA A 189 9.22 1.00 -1.24
CA ALA A 189 9.53 1.98 -0.21
C ALA A 189 8.69 1.78 1.06
N MET A 190 7.39 1.48 0.93
CA MET A 190 6.52 1.18 2.07
C MET A 190 6.90 -0.12 2.79
N ALA A 191 7.56 -1.06 2.13
CA ALA A 191 8.04 -2.30 2.74
C ALA A 191 9.29 -2.08 3.63
N VAL A 192 10.11 -1.07 3.37
CA VAL A 192 11.33 -0.78 4.14
C VAL A 192 11.07 -0.68 5.65
N PRO A 193 10.14 0.13 6.15
CA PRO A 193 9.87 0.22 7.59
C PRO A 193 9.30 -1.09 8.17
N LEU A 194 8.55 -1.87 7.39
CA LEU A 194 8.05 -3.18 7.81
C LEU A 194 9.20 -4.19 7.97
N ILE A 195 10.16 -4.21 7.04
CA ILE A 195 11.35 -5.06 7.13
C ILE A 195 12.15 -4.71 8.39
N ILE A 196 12.46 -3.42 8.61
CA ILE A 196 13.21 -2.94 9.78
C ILE A 196 12.47 -3.30 11.08
N TYR A 197 11.16 -3.14 11.11
CA TYR A 197 10.34 -3.52 12.24
C TYR A 197 10.46 -5.02 12.56
N LEU A 198 10.37 -5.89 11.55
CA LEU A 198 10.49 -7.34 11.74
C LEU A 198 11.91 -7.76 12.13
N VAL A 199 12.96 -7.11 11.61
CA VAL A 199 14.35 -7.35 12.05
C VAL A 199 14.49 -7.21 13.57
N ILE A 200 13.83 -6.20 14.15
CA ILE A 200 13.88 -5.93 15.60
C ILE A 200 13.04 -6.95 16.39
N ARG A 201 11.94 -7.41 15.81
CA ARG A 201 10.97 -8.31 16.48
C ARG A 201 11.30 -9.78 16.39
N VAL A 202 12.02 -10.20 15.35
CA VAL A 202 12.34 -11.61 15.11
C VAL A 202 13.44 -12.09 16.05
N ARG A 203 13.23 -13.28 16.66
CA ARG A 203 14.22 -13.93 17.54
C ARG A 203 15.25 -14.77 16.78
N SER A 204 14.86 -15.39 15.67
CA SER A 204 15.74 -16.24 14.86
C SER A 204 16.79 -15.41 14.13
N ASN A 205 18.07 -15.73 14.30
CA ASN A 205 19.18 -15.08 13.60
C ASN A 205 19.14 -15.35 12.09
N VAL A 206 18.74 -16.54 11.67
CA VAL A 206 18.59 -16.89 10.24
C VAL A 206 17.53 -16.01 9.57
N MET A 207 16.35 -15.90 10.20
CA MET A 207 15.27 -15.04 9.67
C MET A 207 15.69 -13.56 9.68
N ARG A 208 16.45 -13.14 10.68
CA ARG A 208 16.94 -11.76 10.76
C ARG A 208 17.96 -11.46 9.66
N MET A 209 18.87 -12.40 9.38
CA MET A 209 19.80 -12.30 8.25
C MET A 209 19.06 -12.23 6.92
N PHE A 210 18.05 -13.07 6.72
CA PHE A 210 17.19 -13.02 5.52
C PHE A 210 16.54 -11.64 5.36
N LEU A 211 16.00 -11.03 6.42
CA LEU A 211 15.39 -9.71 6.39
C LEU A 211 16.39 -8.61 6.04
N TRP A 212 17.66 -8.71 6.48
CA TRP A 212 18.71 -7.77 6.08
C TRP A 212 19.04 -7.90 4.59
N ILE A 213 19.15 -9.13 4.08
CA ILE A 213 19.35 -9.38 2.64
C ILE A 213 18.16 -8.82 1.86
N GLN A 214 16.95 -9.07 2.31
CA GLN A 214 15.73 -8.53 1.70
C GLN A 214 15.73 -7.00 1.68
N LEU A 215 16.20 -6.33 2.76
CA LEU A 215 16.31 -4.87 2.79
C LEU A 215 17.25 -4.35 1.70
N VAL A 216 18.43 -4.95 1.56
CA VAL A 216 19.40 -4.56 0.51
C VAL A 216 18.81 -4.78 -0.88
N ALA A 217 18.21 -5.94 -1.12
CA ALA A 217 17.55 -6.24 -2.39
C ALA A 217 16.39 -5.26 -2.72
N CYS A 218 15.59 -4.92 -1.70
CA CYS A 218 14.50 -3.96 -1.83
C CYS A 218 15.03 -2.55 -2.19
N ILE A 219 16.07 -2.07 -1.51
CA ILE A 219 16.69 -0.77 -1.82
C ILE A 219 17.31 -0.79 -3.22
N ALA A 220 18.03 -1.85 -3.60
CA ALA A 220 18.57 -1.99 -4.95
C ALA A 220 17.45 -1.95 -6.02
N ALA A 221 16.35 -2.67 -5.81
CA ALA A 221 15.22 -2.64 -6.72
C ALA A 221 14.58 -1.23 -6.81
N ILE A 222 14.43 -0.50 -5.68
CA ILE A 222 13.95 0.90 -5.70
C ILE A 222 14.83 1.76 -6.59
N LEU A 223 16.16 1.68 -6.43
CA LEU A 223 17.13 2.43 -7.25
C LEU A 223 16.96 2.13 -8.74
N LEU A 224 16.77 0.86 -9.10
CA LEU A 224 16.61 0.40 -10.48
C LEU A 224 15.29 0.86 -11.13
N THR A 225 14.25 1.15 -10.33
CA THR A 225 13.01 1.74 -10.88
C THR A 225 13.24 3.11 -11.51
N GLY A 226 14.30 3.83 -11.12
CA GLY A 226 14.58 5.20 -11.57
C GLY A 226 13.48 6.21 -11.19
N SER A 227 12.62 5.88 -10.22
CA SER A 227 11.52 6.73 -9.78
C SER A 227 11.98 7.73 -8.73
N ARG A 228 11.97 9.02 -9.07
CA ARG A 228 12.30 10.13 -8.14
C ARG A 228 11.38 10.13 -6.90
N GLY A 229 10.08 9.94 -7.10
CA GLY A 229 9.10 9.86 -6.01
C GLY A 229 9.35 8.68 -5.09
N ALA A 230 9.73 7.52 -5.64
CA ALA A 230 10.06 6.34 -4.86
C ALA A 230 11.33 6.54 -4.03
N LEU A 231 12.35 7.24 -4.55
CA LEU A 231 13.58 7.54 -3.81
C LEU A 231 13.34 8.48 -2.62
N ILE A 232 12.51 9.52 -2.82
CA ILE A 232 12.12 10.42 -1.72
C ILE A 232 11.35 9.63 -0.66
N SER A 233 10.40 8.79 -1.08
CA SER A 233 9.63 7.93 -0.18
C SER A 233 10.54 6.93 0.55
N ALA A 234 11.52 6.34 -0.14
CA ALA A 234 12.49 5.42 0.46
C ALA A 234 13.41 6.11 1.46
N ALA A 235 13.81 7.36 1.22
CA ALA A 235 14.58 8.15 2.18
C ALA A 235 13.79 8.36 3.49
N ILE A 236 12.49 8.71 3.39
CA ILE A 236 11.59 8.81 4.55
C ILE A 236 11.44 7.46 5.24
N ALA A 237 11.19 6.39 4.49
CA ALA A 237 11.05 5.04 5.00
C ALA A 237 12.31 4.58 5.75
N SER A 238 13.48 4.93 5.24
CA SER A 238 14.78 4.58 5.82
C SER A 238 15.04 5.28 7.15
N ALA A 239 14.36 6.40 7.44
CA ALA A 239 14.43 7.07 8.75
C ALA A 239 13.94 6.16 9.90
N MET A 240 13.18 5.10 9.60
CA MET A 240 12.82 4.07 10.59
C MET A 240 14.05 3.44 11.24
N LEU A 241 15.16 3.29 10.51
CA LEU A 241 16.39 2.65 11.02
C LEU A 241 17.06 3.49 12.13
N PRO A 242 17.49 4.76 11.90
CA PRO A 242 18.09 5.57 12.96
C PRO A 242 17.10 5.84 14.11
N LEU A 243 15.82 6.06 13.83
CA LEU A 243 14.80 6.22 14.86
C LEU A 243 14.65 4.98 15.75
N SER A 244 14.98 3.80 15.24
CA SER A 244 14.85 2.52 15.95
C SER A 244 16.18 1.98 16.49
N PHE A 245 17.29 2.69 16.27
CA PHE A 245 18.65 2.23 16.57
C PHE A 245 18.84 1.80 18.03
N ARG A 246 18.16 2.46 18.97
CA ARG A 246 18.18 2.12 20.40
C ARG A 246 17.61 0.73 20.73
N PHE A 247 16.78 0.17 19.87
CA PHE A 247 16.18 -1.17 20.05
C PHE A 247 17.05 -2.29 19.46
N LEU A 248 18.10 -1.95 18.71
CA LEU A 248 19.02 -2.90 18.10
C LEU A 248 20.17 -3.26 19.05
N PRO A 249 20.46 -4.55 19.24
CA PRO A 249 21.70 -4.97 19.91
C PRO A 249 22.93 -4.64 19.05
N ALA A 250 24.13 -4.64 19.63
CA ALA A 250 25.38 -4.23 18.96
C ALA A 250 25.63 -4.98 17.64
N SER A 251 25.40 -6.31 17.63
CA SER A 251 25.52 -7.13 16.43
C SER A 251 24.60 -6.70 15.28
N GLN A 252 23.40 -6.21 15.60
CA GLN A 252 22.44 -5.74 14.60
C GLN A 252 22.73 -4.31 14.14
N LYS A 253 23.39 -3.50 14.97
CA LYS A 253 23.91 -2.19 14.54
C LYS A 253 25.00 -2.37 13.49
N PHE A 254 25.87 -3.36 13.67
CA PHE A 254 26.87 -3.73 12.67
C PHE A 254 26.21 -4.22 11.35
N ALA A 255 25.23 -5.14 11.46
CA ALA A 255 24.48 -5.62 10.30
C ALA A 255 23.74 -4.47 9.57
N ALA A 256 23.18 -3.52 10.30
CA ALA A 256 22.58 -2.31 9.74
C ALA A 256 23.60 -1.46 8.97
N ALA A 257 24.80 -1.23 9.55
CA ALA A 257 25.88 -0.51 8.88
C ALA A 257 26.31 -1.23 7.59
N LEU A 258 26.45 -2.56 7.65
CA LEU A 258 26.77 -3.38 6.46
C LEU A 258 25.68 -3.32 5.40
N ALA A 259 24.39 -3.36 5.79
CA ALA A 259 23.27 -3.20 4.87
C ALA A 259 23.26 -1.81 4.21
N CYS A 260 23.53 -0.75 4.97
CA CYS A 260 23.66 0.61 4.43
C CYS A 260 24.86 0.71 3.45
N ALA A 261 26.00 0.12 3.79
CA ALA A 261 27.16 0.06 2.88
C ALA A 261 26.84 -0.73 1.61
N GLY A 262 26.15 -1.86 1.73
CA GLY A 262 25.68 -2.64 0.59
C GLY A 262 24.72 -1.87 -0.32
N ALA A 263 23.76 -1.16 0.28
CA ALA A 263 22.83 -0.31 -0.47
C ALA A 263 23.57 0.84 -1.19
N ALA A 264 24.55 1.48 -0.52
CA ALA A 264 25.38 2.51 -1.12
C ALA A 264 26.24 1.95 -2.28
N ALA A 265 26.83 0.78 -2.11
CA ALA A 265 27.57 0.09 -3.18
C ALA A 265 26.63 -0.22 -4.37
N CYS A 266 25.43 -0.74 -4.11
CA CYS A 266 24.44 -0.93 -5.17
C CYS A 266 24.12 0.38 -5.90
N ALA A 267 23.97 1.49 -5.19
CA ALA A 267 23.72 2.79 -5.79
C ALA A 267 24.88 3.25 -6.70
N ILE A 268 26.12 3.06 -6.28
CA ILE A 268 27.31 3.54 -7.00
C ILE A 268 27.59 2.66 -8.23
N PHE A 269 27.54 1.33 -8.08
CA PHE A 269 28.03 0.41 -9.11
C PHE A 269 26.96 -0.12 -10.08
N PHE A 270 25.69 -0.15 -9.66
CA PHE A 270 24.64 -0.81 -10.44
C PHE A 270 23.55 0.13 -10.96
N VAL A 271 23.42 1.36 -10.42
CA VAL A 271 22.39 2.29 -10.90
C VAL A 271 22.82 2.87 -12.26
N PRO A 272 21.99 2.72 -13.31
CA PRO A 272 22.30 3.24 -14.64
C PRO A 272 22.54 4.76 -14.64
N ALA A 273 23.47 5.23 -15.47
CA ALA A 273 23.80 6.66 -15.60
C ALA A 273 22.57 7.52 -15.95
N GLY A 274 21.64 7.00 -16.76
CA GLY A 274 20.38 7.66 -17.08
C GLY A 274 19.46 7.88 -15.86
N THR A 275 19.54 7.02 -14.85
CA THR A 275 18.82 7.22 -13.57
C THR A 275 19.45 8.35 -12.76
N TRP A 276 20.79 8.40 -12.69
CA TRP A 276 21.51 9.51 -12.05
C TRP A 276 21.23 10.83 -12.76
N GLY A 277 21.24 10.87 -14.11
CA GLY A 277 20.89 12.06 -14.88
C GLY A 277 19.50 12.60 -14.53
N ARG A 278 18.49 11.73 -14.45
CA ARG A 278 17.13 12.11 -14.04
C ARG A 278 17.05 12.66 -12.59
N LEU A 279 17.88 12.13 -11.69
CA LEU A 279 17.92 12.62 -10.31
C LEU A 279 18.57 14.00 -10.22
N LEU A 280 19.66 14.23 -10.95
CA LEU A 280 20.37 15.50 -10.97
C LEU A 280 19.57 16.63 -11.63
N LEU A 281 18.77 16.29 -12.68
CA LEU A 281 17.91 17.24 -13.37
C LEU A 281 16.63 17.59 -12.59
N PHE A 282 16.41 17.02 -11.39
CA PHE A 282 15.20 17.26 -10.60
C PHE A 282 15.01 18.74 -10.24
N SER A 283 16.07 19.45 -9.89
CA SER A 283 16.02 20.89 -9.58
C SER A 283 15.64 21.71 -10.81
N THR A 284 16.15 21.38 -11.98
CA THR A 284 15.84 22.06 -13.24
C THR A 284 14.40 21.82 -13.66
N GLU A 285 13.89 20.59 -13.50
CA GLU A 285 12.49 20.26 -13.78
C GLU A 285 11.50 20.96 -12.83
N LEU A 286 11.88 21.16 -11.57
CA LEU A 286 11.05 21.93 -10.62
C LEU A 286 10.97 23.41 -10.95
N THR A 287 12.02 23.99 -11.53
CA THR A 287 12.11 25.44 -11.77
C THR A 287 11.73 25.84 -13.19
N GLN A 288 11.98 24.98 -14.17
CA GLN A 288 11.84 25.32 -15.60
C GLN A 288 11.05 24.27 -16.39
N GLY A 289 10.76 23.09 -15.79
CA GLY A 289 10.12 21.98 -16.47
C GLY A 289 8.59 21.98 -16.34
N THR A 290 7.93 21.20 -17.22
CA THR A 290 6.50 20.92 -17.14
C THR A 290 6.16 19.82 -16.14
N LEU A 291 7.12 19.39 -15.30
CA LEU A 291 7.00 18.21 -14.42
C LEU A 291 6.46 16.97 -15.17
N THR A 292 6.96 16.73 -16.38
CA THR A 292 6.48 15.66 -17.27
C THR A 292 4.99 15.83 -17.62
N HIS A 293 4.64 17.04 -18.11
CA HIS A 293 3.27 17.45 -18.47
C HIS A 293 2.25 17.54 -17.31
N ARG A 294 2.66 17.33 -16.06
CA ARG A 294 1.74 17.34 -14.90
C ARG A 294 1.06 18.68 -14.69
N THR A 295 1.75 19.79 -14.95
CA THR A 295 1.16 21.13 -14.85
C THR A 295 -0.07 21.28 -15.74
N LEU A 296 -0.02 20.76 -16.96
CA LEU A 296 -1.14 20.78 -17.90
C LEU A 296 -2.28 19.84 -17.45
N ILE A 297 -1.94 18.63 -17.01
CA ILE A 297 -2.90 17.64 -16.47
C ILE A 297 -3.61 18.23 -15.24
N TRP A 298 -2.88 18.88 -14.34
CA TRP A 298 -3.43 19.47 -13.11
C TRP A 298 -4.30 20.71 -13.43
N SER A 299 -3.90 21.56 -14.39
CA SER A 299 -4.73 22.71 -14.80
C SER A 299 -6.07 22.26 -15.39
N ALA A 300 -6.08 21.21 -16.22
CA ALA A 300 -7.32 20.63 -16.75
C ALA A 300 -8.20 20.06 -15.62
N GLY A 301 -7.64 19.32 -14.67
CA GLY A 301 -8.38 18.82 -13.52
C GLY A 301 -8.95 19.93 -12.65
N LEU A 302 -8.16 20.97 -12.35
CA LEU A 302 -8.61 22.12 -11.55
C LEU A 302 -9.68 22.94 -12.25
N ALA A 303 -9.67 23.03 -13.59
CA ALA A 303 -10.75 23.65 -14.35
C ALA A 303 -12.07 22.87 -14.13
N ALA A 304 -12.05 21.56 -14.27
CA ALA A 304 -13.23 20.72 -14.02
C ALA A 304 -13.71 20.80 -12.54
N PHE A 305 -12.79 20.86 -11.59
CA PHE A 305 -13.14 21.05 -10.18
C PHE A 305 -13.86 22.41 -9.94
N ARG A 306 -13.45 23.48 -10.59
CA ARG A 306 -14.14 24.80 -10.45
C ARG A 306 -15.58 24.76 -10.93
N GLU A 307 -15.90 23.92 -11.92
CA GLU A 307 -17.26 23.73 -12.42
C GLU A 307 -18.11 22.86 -11.48
N HIS A 308 -17.47 21.87 -10.80
CA HIS A 308 -18.14 20.90 -9.94
C HIS A 308 -17.47 20.77 -8.54
N PRO A 309 -17.40 21.85 -7.72
CA PRO A 309 -16.54 21.88 -6.54
C PRO A 309 -17.00 20.96 -5.39
N PHE A 310 -18.31 20.73 -5.24
CA PHE A 310 -18.83 19.98 -4.09
C PHE A 310 -18.83 18.48 -4.27
N LEU A 311 -19.28 17.98 -5.43
CA LEU A 311 -19.46 16.54 -5.72
C LEU A 311 -18.48 16.01 -6.75
N GLY A 312 -17.71 16.88 -7.42
CA GLY A 312 -16.77 16.50 -8.46
C GLY A 312 -17.44 16.00 -9.74
N ILE A 313 -16.63 15.42 -10.62
CA ILE A 313 -17.04 14.96 -11.96
C ILE A 313 -17.39 13.47 -12.03
N GLY A 314 -17.38 12.76 -10.91
CA GLY A 314 -17.58 11.33 -10.81
C GLY A 314 -16.27 10.53 -10.62
N SER A 315 -16.34 9.47 -9.84
CA SER A 315 -15.17 8.65 -9.50
C SER A 315 -14.61 7.96 -10.74
N GLY A 316 -13.30 8.06 -10.98
CA GLY A 316 -12.63 7.49 -12.14
C GLY A 316 -12.71 8.34 -13.42
N ALA A 317 -13.46 9.46 -13.41
CA ALA A 317 -13.68 10.28 -14.61
C ALA A 317 -12.54 11.28 -14.93
N TYR A 318 -11.50 11.34 -14.10
CA TYR A 318 -10.39 12.30 -14.28
C TYR A 318 -9.72 12.17 -15.65
N ALA A 319 -9.39 10.95 -16.06
CA ALA A 319 -8.66 10.70 -17.31
C ALA A 319 -9.48 11.09 -18.56
N ALA A 320 -10.78 10.82 -18.54
CA ALA A 320 -11.70 11.21 -19.63
C ALA A 320 -11.83 12.74 -19.74
N THR A 321 -11.78 13.45 -18.62
CA THR A 321 -11.84 14.93 -18.59
C THR A 321 -10.54 15.53 -19.14
N VAL A 322 -9.38 15.01 -18.76
CA VAL A 322 -8.08 15.44 -19.27
C VAL A 322 -7.97 15.16 -20.77
N LEU A 323 -8.47 14.01 -21.25
CA LEU A 323 -8.48 13.65 -22.68
C LEU A 323 -9.15 14.71 -23.54
N LYS A 324 -10.24 15.32 -23.07
CA LYS A 324 -10.95 16.39 -23.80
C LYS A 324 -10.13 17.68 -23.98
N VAL A 325 -9.16 17.92 -23.09
CA VAL A 325 -8.35 19.14 -23.08
C VAL A 325 -6.98 18.94 -23.74
N VAL A 326 -6.37 17.77 -23.51
CA VAL A 326 -4.97 17.49 -23.86
C VAL A 326 -4.84 16.50 -25.00
N ASN A 327 -5.94 15.89 -25.47
CA ASN A 327 -5.99 14.79 -26.47
C ASN A 327 -5.20 13.52 -26.07
N VAL A 328 -4.84 13.37 -24.79
CA VAL A 328 -4.20 12.18 -24.24
C VAL A 328 -4.83 11.85 -22.89
N SER A 329 -5.11 10.56 -22.68
CA SER A 329 -5.70 10.08 -21.43
C SER A 329 -4.64 9.96 -20.34
N TYR A 330 -4.68 10.82 -19.34
CA TYR A 330 -3.78 10.84 -18.19
C TYR A 330 -4.53 10.84 -16.86
N VAL A 331 -4.03 10.06 -15.90
CA VAL A 331 -4.44 10.17 -14.50
C VAL A 331 -3.77 11.38 -13.84
N ALA A 332 -4.30 11.82 -12.67
CA ALA A 332 -3.81 13.01 -11.97
C ALA A 332 -2.33 12.96 -11.54
N HIS A 333 -1.75 11.76 -11.37
CA HIS A 333 -0.44 11.57 -10.72
C HIS A 333 -0.30 12.32 -9.38
N ASN A 334 -1.41 12.47 -8.68
CA ASN A 334 -1.54 13.03 -7.34
C ASN A 334 -2.89 12.56 -6.77
N THR A 335 -2.85 11.73 -5.73
CA THR A 335 -4.04 11.12 -5.13
C THR A 335 -5.01 12.16 -4.56
N PHE A 336 -4.50 13.20 -3.91
CA PHE A 336 -5.36 14.22 -3.30
C PHE A 336 -6.08 15.05 -4.34
N LEU A 337 -5.38 15.41 -5.42
CA LEU A 337 -5.99 16.12 -6.56
C LEU A 337 -7.00 15.23 -7.31
N SER A 338 -6.66 13.94 -7.51
CA SER A 338 -7.58 12.98 -8.12
C SER A 338 -8.91 12.94 -7.37
N VAL A 339 -8.87 12.72 -6.07
CA VAL A 339 -10.06 12.65 -5.22
C VAL A 339 -10.82 13.99 -5.20
N LEU A 340 -10.10 15.13 -5.13
CA LEU A 340 -10.71 16.45 -5.12
C LEU A 340 -11.48 16.72 -6.42
N VAL A 341 -10.92 16.35 -7.55
CA VAL A 341 -11.56 16.57 -8.86
C VAL A 341 -12.71 15.58 -9.09
N GLU A 342 -12.49 14.29 -8.75
CA GLU A 342 -13.46 13.24 -9.01
C GLU A 342 -14.68 13.27 -8.07
N LEU A 343 -14.47 13.55 -6.78
CA LEU A 343 -15.50 13.50 -5.73
C LEU A 343 -15.70 14.81 -4.98
N GLY A 344 -15.10 15.89 -5.46
CA GLY A 344 -15.25 17.23 -4.91
C GLY A 344 -14.71 17.38 -3.49
N VAL A 345 -15.10 18.48 -2.83
CA VAL A 345 -14.75 18.77 -1.43
C VAL A 345 -15.26 17.68 -0.50
N LEU A 346 -16.43 17.09 -0.78
CA LEU A 346 -17.00 16.05 0.06
C LEU A 346 -16.11 14.79 0.07
N GLY A 347 -15.66 14.33 -1.11
CA GLY A 347 -14.72 13.21 -1.22
C GLY A 347 -13.37 13.49 -0.56
N ALA A 348 -12.85 14.71 -0.75
CA ALA A 348 -11.60 15.15 -0.12
C ALA A 348 -11.69 15.14 1.42
N LEU A 349 -12.79 15.64 1.99
CA LEU A 349 -13.02 15.63 3.45
C LEU A 349 -13.11 14.21 4.00
N LEU A 350 -13.76 13.27 3.31
CA LEU A 350 -13.83 11.87 3.72
C LEU A 350 -12.43 11.23 3.72
N VAL A 351 -11.65 11.43 2.64
CA VAL A 351 -10.28 10.91 2.55
C VAL A 351 -9.39 11.51 3.62
N LEU A 352 -9.40 12.82 3.80
CA LEU A 352 -8.63 13.49 4.85
C LEU A 352 -9.06 13.03 6.24
N GLY A 353 -10.37 12.82 6.47
CA GLY A 353 -10.92 12.33 7.72
C GLY A 353 -10.41 10.92 8.07
N PHE A 354 -10.44 9.96 7.13
CA PHE A 354 -9.91 8.63 7.44
C PHE A 354 -8.37 8.62 7.54
N ILE A 355 -7.63 9.40 6.72
CA ILE A 355 -6.18 9.53 6.84
C ILE A 355 -5.81 10.14 8.21
N ALA A 356 -6.47 11.21 8.63
CA ALA A 356 -6.27 11.81 9.96
C ALA A 356 -6.55 10.79 11.08
N SER A 357 -7.59 9.97 10.94
CA SER A 357 -7.92 8.90 11.89
C SER A 357 -6.86 7.80 11.93
N LEU A 358 -6.24 7.46 10.78
CA LEU A 358 -5.11 6.53 10.71
C LEU A 358 -3.88 7.11 11.42
N TYR A 359 -3.53 8.37 11.15
CA TYR A 359 -2.43 9.06 11.86
C TYR A 359 -2.70 9.14 13.36
N TYR A 360 -3.90 9.54 13.76
CA TYR A 360 -4.30 9.55 15.17
C TYR A 360 -4.11 8.17 15.82
N THR A 361 -4.56 7.11 15.14
CA THR A 361 -4.40 5.73 15.60
C THR A 361 -2.92 5.34 15.74
N ALA A 362 -2.09 5.67 14.75
CA ALA A 362 -0.65 5.42 14.77
C ALA A 362 0.06 6.18 15.90
N PHE A 363 -0.28 7.47 16.13
CA PHE A 363 0.30 8.27 17.21
C PHE A 363 -0.10 7.78 18.61
N ARG A 364 -1.28 7.15 18.76
CA ARG A 364 -1.72 6.52 20.01
C ARG A 364 -0.99 5.22 20.35
N MET A 365 -0.35 4.59 19.37
CA MET A 365 0.51 3.43 19.61
C MET A 365 1.78 3.84 20.36
N ARG A 366 2.54 2.88 20.90
CA ARG A 366 3.73 3.15 21.73
C ARG A 366 4.98 2.52 21.11
N GLY A 367 6.11 3.10 21.45
CA GLY A 367 7.43 2.53 21.15
C GLY A 367 7.67 2.30 19.65
N LEU A 368 8.02 1.06 19.32
CA LEU A 368 8.35 0.64 17.96
C LEU A 368 7.13 0.63 17.02
N ASP A 369 5.95 0.25 17.55
CA ASP A 369 4.72 0.17 16.76
C ASP A 369 4.30 1.55 16.23
N ARG A 370 4.40 2.60 17.08
CA ARG A 370 4.17 3.98 16.65
C ARG A 370 5.13 4.40 15.55
N ARG A 371 6.42 4.09 15.69
CA ARG A 371 7.43 4.46 14.69
C ARG A 371 7.15 3.79 13.36
N LEU A 372 6.85 2.49 13.39
CA LEU A 372 6.48 1.75 12.19
C LEU A 372 5.36 2.47 11.44
N TRP A 373 4.21 2.64 12.08
CA TRP A 373 3.03 3.10 11.37
C TRP A 373 3.08 4.58 11.00
N VAL A 374 3.70 5.43 11.81
CA VAL A 374 3.94 6.83 11.43
C VAL A 374 4.87 6.89 10.22
N THR A 375 5.94 6.09 10.20
CA THR A 375 6.86 6.07 9.04
C THR A 375 6.18 5.51 7.79
N VAL A 376 5.39 4.43 7.88
CA VAL A 376 4.62 3.88 6.75
C VAL A 376 3.65 4.93 6.20
N LEU A 377 2.90 5.60 7.06
CA LEU A 377 1.95 6.64 6.64
C LEU A 377 2.65 7.84 5.99
N LEU A 378 3.78 8.30 6.55
CA LEU A 378 4.57 9.40 5.95
C LEU A 378 5.14 8.99 4.59
N THR A 379 5.70 7.78 4.48
CA THR A 379 6.20 7.23 3.21
C THR A 379 5.10 7.19 2.16
N TRP A 380 3.92 6.69 2.52
CA TRP A 380 2.75 6.66 1.66
C TRP A 380 2.29 8.07 1.28
N THR A 381 2.08 8.95 2.26
CA THR A 381 1.58 10.32 2.02
C THR A 381 2.46 11.09 1.02
N VAL A 382 3.78 11.02 1.18
CA VAL A 382 4.70 11.68 0.25
C VAL A 382 4.71 11.01 -1.11
N GLY A 383 4.69 9.68 -1.16
CA GLY A 383 4.67 8.94 -2.43
C GLY A 383 3.44 9.23 -3.28
N VAL A 384 2.26 9.31 -2.65
CA VAL A 384 0.99 9.56 -3.35
C VAL A 384 0.78 11.01 -3.80
N MET A 385 1.63 11.94 -3.38
CA MET A 385 1.68 13.29 -3.98
C MET A 385 2.20 13.27 -5.43
N ALA A 386 2.84 12.16 -5.84
CA ALA A 386 3.34 11.97 -7.19
C ALA A 386 2.65 10.81 -7.94
N LEU A 387 1.63 10.18 -7.35
CA LEU A 387 0.93 9.01 -7.86
C LEU A 387 -0.57 9.11 -7.61
N THR A 388 -1.38 8.46 -8.46
CA THR A 388 -2.82 8.27 -8.27
C THR A 388 -3.02 6.89 -7.64
N TRP A 389 -3.13 6.84 -6.31
CA TRP A 389 -3.01 5.59 -5.53
C TRP A 389 -4.19 5.29 -4.60
N GLU A 390 -5.24 6.09 -4.61
CA GLU A 390 -6.45 5.89 -3.81
C GLU A 390 -7.16 4.57 -4.12
N TYR A 391 -6.98 4.03 -5.31
CA TYR A 391 -7.58 2.76 -5.75
C TYR A 391 -6.56 1.59 -5.81
N ARG A 392 -5.33 1.77 -5.33
CA ARG A 392 -4.31 0.72 -5.35
C ARG A 392 -4.36 -0.15 -4.11
N LYS A 393 -4.34 -1.47 -4.30
CA LYS A 393 -4.42 -2.48 -3.24
C LYS A 393 -3.42 -2.26 -2.10
N PRO A 394 -2.12 -1.95 -2.34
CA PRO A 394 -1.15 -1.75 -1.25
C PRO A 394 -1.57 -0.66 -0.26
N THR A 395 -2.21 0.43 -0.72
CA THR A 395 -2.75 1.48 0.15
C THR A 395 -3.72 0.92 1.20
N TRP A 396 -4.76 0.23 0.73
CA TRP A 396 -5.83 -0.28 1.58
C TRP A 396 -5.34 -1.42 2.49
N ILE A 397 -4.46 -2.27 1.99
CA ILE A 397 -3.82 -3.32 2.79
C ILE A 397 -3.02 -2.72 3.95
N MET A 398 -2.19 -1.70 3.71
CA MET A 398 -1.42 -1.05 4.78
C MET A 398 -2.35 -0.39 5.81
N PHE A 399 -3.43 0.24 5.38
CA PHE A 399 -4.42 0.83 6.28
C PHE A 399 -5.14 -0.25 7.10
N GLY A 400 -5.56 -1.34 6.48
CA GLY A 400 -6.17 -2.48 7.18
C GLY A 400 -5.24 -3.12 8.20
N LEU A 401 -3.96 -3.33 7.85
CA LEU A 401 -2.94 -3.86 8.76
C LEU A 401 -2.68 -2.92 9.94
N LEU A 402 -2.62 -1.60 9.72
CA LEU A 402 -2.48 -0.62 10.79
C LEU A 402 -3.63 -0.73 11.79
N VAL A 403 -4.87 -0.72 11.30
CA VAL A 403 -6.07 -0.76 12.15
C VAL A 403 -6.13 -2.07 12.93
N ALA A 404 -5.88 -3.22 12.26
CA ALA A 404 -5.84 -4.53 12.90
C ALA A 404 -4.74 -4.62 13.97
N HIS A 405 -3.54 -4.09 13.67
CA HIS A 405 -2.42 -4.08 14.62
C HIS A 405 -2.72 -3.21 15.84
N ALA A 406 -3.27 -2.02 15.65
CA ALA A 406 -3.61 -1.13 16.75
C ALA A 406 -4.66 -1.75 17.68
N TYR A 407 -5.63 -2.46 17.11
CA TYR A 407 -6.68 -3.15 17.89
C TYR A 407 -6.11 -4.34 18.66
N SER A 408 -5.32 -5.20 18.01
CA SER A 408 -4.71 -6.37 18.67
C SER A 408 -3.82 -6.00 19.87
N ARG A 409 -3.16 -4.83 19.81
CA ARG A 409 -2.34 -4.31 20.92
C ARG A 409 -3.17 -3.79 22.09
N ARG A 410 -4.36 -3.22 21.84
CA ARG A 410 -5.26 -2.75 22.90
C ARG A 410 -5.86 -3.92 23.67
N ALA A 411 -6.25 -4.99 23.00
CA ALA A 411 -6.79 -6.19 23.64
C ALA A 411 -5.80 -6.81 24.64
N ASN A 412 -4.49 -6.77 24.34
CA ASN A 412 -3.45 -7.29 25.20
C ASN A 412 -3.06 -6.39 26.39
N THR A 413 -3.55 -5.13 26.44
CA THR A 413 -3.22 -4.17 27.52
C THR A 413 -4.30 -4.06 28.59
N ILE A 414 -5.46 -4.68 28.42
CA ILE A 414 -6.52 -4.72 29.44
C ILE A 414 -6.18 -5.88 30.39
N PRO A 415 -5.82 -5.62 31.68
CA PRO A 415 -5.58 -6.69 32.63
C PRO A 415 -6.86 -7.47 32.85
N PHE A 416 -6.78 -8.81 32.77
CA PHE A 416 -7.88 -9.64 33.25
C PHE A 416 -8.16 -9.28 34.74
N PRO A 417 -9.42 -8.99 35.11
CA PRO A 417 -9.74 -8.90 36.53
C PRO A 417 -9.37 -10.23 37.16
N ARG A 418 -8.44 -10.18 38.14
CA ARG A 418 -8.17 -11.33 38.99
C ARG A 418 -9.48 -11.67 39.70
N THR A 419 -10.05 -12.80 39.34
CA THR A 419 -11.15 -13.38 40.15
C THR A 419 -10.56 -13.71 41.51
N SER A 420 -10.91 -12.90 42.52
CA SER A 420 -10.71 -13.19 43.94
C SER A 420 -11.66 -14.28 44.38
#